data_dc4b82f677b87e096c3d2565b6b95eb7
#
_entry.id   dc4b82f677b87e096c3d2565b6b95eb7
#
_cell.length_a   1.000
_cell.length_b   1.000
_cell.length_c   1.000
_cell.angle_alpha   90.00
_cell.angle_beta   90.00
_cell.angle_gamma   90.00
#
_symmetry.space_group_name_H-M   'P 1'
#
loop_
_entity.id
_entity.type
_entity.pdbx_description
1 polymer ?
#
loop_
_entity_poly.entity_id
_entity_poly.type
_entity_poly.pdbx_seq_one_letter_code
_entity_poly.pdbx_strand_id
1 'polypeptide(L)'
;MVIINKKRIQIIMACIFISLFAFSIQMSQTQNNTQRTNSNNNLVETTSTPVSGKTIVIDAGHGVPDEGAQSSTGTTEAETNLKISLKVQNLLEQSGCTVILTRSDENAIYDVDSNTLKQKKISDIRNRVKIGNESSADIFVSIHLNKIPQQQYYGWQCFYKEGNEQSNKLAKSIQENLNKSMQKENNRVAMKIDNIYIIKHVEIPTSIVECGFLSNPEEEKQLLDDNYQNRLAW
;
A
#
# COMPACT_ATOMS: atom_id res chain seq x y z
N MET A 1 -42.92 11.91 -57.09
CA MET A 1 -42.08 10.73 -56.83
C MET A 1 -40.83 10.85 -57.67
N VAL A 2 -39.69 11.18 -57.08
CA VAL A 2 -38.42 11.40 -57.85
C VAL A 2 -37.79 10.04 -58.04
N ILE A 3 -37.77 9.59 -59.32
CA ILE A 3 -37.13 8.31 -59.68
C ILE A 3 -35.63 8.59 -59.84
N ILE A 4 -34.84 8.24 -58.81
CA ILE A 4 -33.41 8.36 -58.86
C ILE A 4 -32.82 7.20 -59.70
N ASN A 5 -32.14 7.52 -60.79
CA ASN A 5 -31.57 6.54 -61.71
C ASN A 5 -30.43 5.76 -61.02
N LYS A 6 -30.44 4.41 -61.14
CA LYS A 6 -29.41 3.49 -60.59
C LYS A 6 -27.96 3.96 -60.82
N LYS A 7 -27.68 4.52 -62.02
CA LYS A 7 -26.36 5.07 -62.34
C LYS A 7 -25.97 6.26 -61.43
N ARG A 8 -26.92 7.12 -61.07
CA ARG A 8 -26.66 8.26 -60.17
C ARG A 8 -26.35 7.79 -58.74
N ILE A 9 -27.03 6.73 -58.27
CA ILE A 9 -26.77 6.15 -56.95
C ILE A 9 -25.35 5.54 -56.93
N GLN A 10 -24.94 4.84 -57.98
CA GLN A 10 -23.58 4.28 -58.07
C GLN A 10 -22.48 5.34 -58.07
N ILE A 11 -22.70 6.48 -58.74
CA ILE A 11 -21.78 7.58 -58.74
C ILE A 11 -21.66 8.24 -57.36
N ILE A 12 -22.78 8.45 -56.68
CA ILE A 12 -22.81 9.02 -55.32
C ILE A 12 -22.08 8.10 -54.33
N MET A 13 -22.32 6.78 -54.40
CA MET A 13 -21.62 5.81 -53.56
C MET A 13 -20.10 5.79 -53.84
N ALA A 14 -19.70 5.86 -55.09
CA ALA A 14 -18.28 5.93 -55.46
C ALA A 14 -17.61 7.22 -54.92
N CYS A 15 -18.28 8.36 -55.00
CA CYS A 15 -17.74 9.62 -54.43
C CYS A 15 -17.61 9.57 -52.94
N ILE A 16 -18.56 8.92 -52.23
CA ILE A 16 -18.48 8.73 -50.75
C ILE A 16 -17.29 7.84 -50.40
N PHE A 17 -17.07 6.73 -51.15
CA PHE A 17 -15.95 5.84 -50.92
C PHE A 17 -14.59 6.54 -51.16
N ILE A 18 -14.49 7.36 -52.22
CA ILE A 18 -13.27 8.12 -52.52
C ILE A 18 -12.98 9.16 -51.44
N SER A 19 -14.01 9.86 -50.94
CA SER A 19 -13.83 10.85 -49.86
C SER A 19 -13.44 10.20 -48.50
N LEU A 20 -13.99 9.04 -48.18
CA LEU A 20 -13.61 8.31 -46.98
C LEU A 20 -12.18 7.76 -47.05
N PHE A 21 -11.77 7.30 -48.27
CA PHE A 21 -10.41 6.83 -48.50
C PHE A 21 -9.38 7.96 -48.45
N ALA A 22 -9.70 9.14 -49.04
CA ALA A 22 -8.85 10.32 -48.94
C ALA A 22 -8.73 10.82 -47.51
N PHE A 23 -9.81 10.79 -46.72
CA PHE A 23 -9.78 11.17 -45.30
C PHE A 23 -8.91 10.22 -44.47
N SER A 24 -8.95 8.92 -44.73
CA SER A 24 -8.11 7.93 -44.03
C SER A 24 -6.62 8.10 -44.36
N ILE A 25 -6.27 8.47 -45.59
CA ILE A 25 -4.88 8.78 -45.99
C ILE A 25 -4.41 10.05 -45.29
N GLN A 26 -5.26 11.08 -45.19
CA GLN A 26 -4.92 12.34 -44.52
C GLN A 26 -4.71 12.17 -43.03
N MET A 27 -5.51 11.33 -42.37
CA MET A 27 -5.30 10.93 -40.97
C MET A 27 -3.99 10.19 -40.76
N SER A 28 -3.64 9.26 -41.68
CA SER A 28 -2.40 8.51 -41.62
C SER A 28 -1.15 9.42 -41.84
N GLN A 29 -1.24 10.43 -42.70
CA GLN A 29 -0.15 11.39 -42.90
C GLN A 29 0.00 12.37 -41.74
N THR A 30 -1.11 12.73 -41.07
CA THR A 30 -1.06 13.59 -39.87
C THR A 30 -0.37 12.87 -38.71
N GLN A 31 -0.59 11.57 -38.54
CA GLN A 31 0.11 10.77 -37.50
C GLN A 31 1.62 10.64 -37.81
N ASN A 32 1.99 10.47 -39.10
CA ASN A 32 3.41 10.36 -39.48
C ASN A 32 4.17 11.68 -39.40
N ASN A 33 3.51 12.83 -39.57
CA ASN A 33 4.16 14.14 -39.43
C ASN A 33 4.33 14.56 -37.93
N THR A 34 3.49 14.07 -37.01
CA THR A 34 3.66 14.34 -35.61
C THR A 34 4.84 13.56 -35.00
N GLN A 35 5.27 12.47 -35.64
CA GLN A 35 6.45 11.70 -35.20
C GLN A 35 7.79 12.22 -35.74
N ARG A 36 7.82 13.15 -36.74
CA ARG A 36 9.06 13.64 -37.34
C ARG A 36 9.62 14.95 -36.80
N THR A 37 8.93 15.63 -35.86
CA THR A 37 9.38 16.94 -35.35
C THR A 37 9.84 16.94 -33.91
N ASN A 38 9.98 15.77 -33.22
CA ASN A 38 10.55 15.70 -31.88
C ASN A 38 11.65 14.63 -31.76
N SER A 39 12.71 14.76 -32.62
CA SER A 39 13.98 14.12 -32.35
C SER A 39 14.94 15.13 -31.71
N ASN A 40 14.49 15.77 -30.64
CA ASN A 40 15.37 16.24 -29.59
C ASN A 40 15.45 15.11 -28.56
N ASN A 41 16.63 14.56 -28.39
CA ASN A 41 17.01 13.64 -27.34
C ASN A 41 16.78 14.27 -25.96
N ASN A 42 15.53 14.50 -25.59
CA ASN A 42 15.12 14.48 -24.21
C ASN A 42 14.97 12.99 -23.89
N LEU A 43 16.05 12.35 -23.46
CA LEU A 43 15.95 11.28 -22.51
C LEU A 43 14.97 11.78 -21.47
N VAL A 44 13.73 11.29 -21.50
CA VAL A 44 12.90 11.31 -20.32
C VAL A 44 13.73 10.48 -19.35
N GLU A 45 14.51 11.16 -18.51
CA GLU A 45 14.99 10.56 -17.29
C GLU A 45 13.71 10.06 -16.63
N THR A 46 13.45 8.76 -16.74
CA THR A 46 12.57 8.08 -15.81
C THR A 46 13.22 8.34 -14.47
N THR A 47 12.79 9.40 -13.80
CA THR A 47 13.13 9.63 -12.40
C THR A 47 12.63 8.40 -11.69
N SER A 48 13.53 7.43 -11.49
CA SER A 48 13.24 6.30 -10.63
C SER A 48 12.78 6.89 -9.32
N THR A 49 11.61 6.48 -8.85
CA THR A 49 11.16 6.91 -7.52
C THR A 49 12.29 6.57 -6.54
N PRO A 50 12.53 7.37 -5.50
CA PRO A 50 13.63 7.14 -4.54
C PRO A 50 13.62 5.74 -3.92
N VAL A 51 12.50 5.05 -3.99
CA VAL A 51 12.29 3.70 -3.45
C VAL A 51 12.38 2.58 -4.49
N SER A 52 12.53 2.91 -5.78
CA SER A 52 12.67 1.91 -6.86
C SER A 52 13.87 0.99 -6.61
N GLY A 53 13.65 -0.32 -6.76
CA GLY A 53 14.66 -1.35 -6.53
C GLY A 53 14.93 -1.68 -5.06
N LYS A 54 14.18 -1.07 -4.11
CA LYS A 54 14.22 -1.44 -2.70
C LYS A 54 13.37 -2.65 -2.39
N THR A 55 13.81 -3.47 -1.44
CA THR A 55 13.02 -4.58 -0.90
C THR A 55 12.50 -4.21 0.49
N ILE A 56 11.20 -4.33 0.70
CA ILE A 56 10.52 -3.90 1.92
C ILE A 56 9.69 -5.06 2.47
N VAL A 57 9.87 -5.37 3.76
CA VAL A 57 8.96 -6.27 4.46
C VAL A 57 7.82 -5.47 5.04
N ILE A 58 6.59 -5.83 4.69
CA ILE A 58 5.36 -5.33 5.31
C ILE A 58 4.77 -6.46 6.15
N ASP A 59 4.69 -6.23 7.44
CA ASP A 59 4.17 -7.16 8.41
C ASP A 59 2.73 -6.75 8.79
N ALA A 60 1.75 -7.56 8.37
CA ALA A 60 0.37 -7.40 8.81
C ALA A 60 0.21 -8.05 10.19
N GLY A 61 0.24 -7.26 11.26
CA GLY A 61 0.18 -7.74 12.64
C GLY A 61 -1.00 -8.67 12.91
N HIS A 62 -0.80 -9.66 13.81
CA HIS A 62 -1.77 -10.69 14.17
C HIS A 62 -2.19 -11.61 13.00
N GLY A 63 -3.27 -12.37 13.19
CA GLY A 63 -3.83 -13.33 12.24
C GLY A 63 -4.52 -14.46 12.99
N VAL A 64 -5.54 -15.08 12.39
CA VAL A 64 -6.32 -16.17 13.04
C VAL A 64 -5.40 -17.31 13.48
N PRO A 65 -5.50 -17.79 14.72
CA PRO A 65 -6.52 -17.54 15.73
C PRO A 65 -6.19 -16.39 16.74
N ASP A 66 -5.13 -15.63 16.54
CA ASP A 66 -4.82 -14.43 17.34
C ASP A 66 -5.27 -13.19 16.58
N GLU A 67 -6.51 -12.78 16.77
CA GLU A 67 -7.10 -11.64 16.07
C GLU A 67 -6.64 -10.27 16.57
N GLY A 68 -5.76 -10.23 17.59
CA GLY A 68 -5.32 -9.00 18.22
C GLY A 68 -6.41 -8.31 19.04
N ALA A 69 -6.47 -7.01 19.00
CA ALA A 69 -7.54 -6.24 19.61
C ALA A 69 -8.85 -6.39 18.83
N GLN A 70 -9.98 -6.36 19.56
CA GLN A 70 -11.31 -6.37 18.96
C GLN A 70 -12.09 -5.16 19.47
N SER A 71 -12.77 -4.45 18.58
CA SER A 71 -13.66 -3.34 18.94
C SER A 71 -14.93 -3.81 19.64
N SER A 72 -15.75 -2.87 20.08
CA SER A 72 -17.07 -3.18 20.64
C SER A 72 -18.08 -3.68 19.60
N THR A 73 -17.87 -3.42 18.33
CA THR A 73 -18.74 -3.88 17.21
C THR A 73 -18.27 -5.18 16.58
N GLY A 74 -17.12 -5.72 17.01
CA GLY A 74 -16.57 -6.97 16.51
C GLY A 74 -15.48 -6.82 15.47
N THR A 75 -15.09 -5.62 15.09
CA THR A 75 -13.95 -5.37 14.18
C THR A 75 -12.67 -5.88 14.82
N THR A 76 -11.90 -6.70 14.10
CA THR A 76 -10.63 -7.23 14.59
C THR A 76 -9.44 -6.42 14.06
N GLU A 77 -8.40 -6.35 14.87
CA GLU A 77 -7.13 -5.74 14.49
C GLU A 77 -6.50 -6.47 13.31
N ALA A 78 -6.47 -7.81 13.36
CA ALA A 78 -5.85 -8.65 12.33
C ALA A 78 -6.43 -8.41 10.93
N GLU A 79 -7.77 -8.33 10.81
CA GLU A 79 -8.43 -8.08 9.54
C GLU A 79 -8.08 -6.69 8.98
N THR A 80 -8.12 -5.68 9.83
CA THR A 80 -7.84 -4.30 9.43
C THR A 80 -6.36 -4.10 9.06
N ASN A 81 -5.44 -4.70 9.83
CA ASN A 81 -4.00 -4.69 9.53
C ASN A 81 -3.71 -5.31 8.16
N LEU A 82 -4.35 -6.43 7.82
CA LEU A 82 -4.19 -7.06 6.51
C LEU A 82 -4.66 -6.13 5.38
N LYS A 83 -5.84 -5.54 5.50
CA LYS A 83 -6.39 -4.62 4.49
C LYS A 83 -5.46 -3.43 4.23
N ILE A 84 -4.95 -2.80 5.29
CA ILE A 84 -4.01 -1.68 5.17
C ILE A 84 -2.70 -2.16 4.54
N SER A 85 -2.15 -3.30 4.98
CA SER A 85 -0.88 -3.86 4.48
C SER A 85 -0.93 -4.18 2.99
N LEU A 86 -2.04 -4.73 2.48
CA LEU A 86 -2.22 -5.01 1.05
C LEU A 86 -2.29 -3.72 0.22
N LYS A 87 -2.86 -2.63 0.77
CA LYS A 87 -2.86 -1.32 0.10
C LYS A 87 -1.46 -0.72 0.06
N VAL A 88 -0.70 -0.82 1.16
CA VAL A 88 0.71 -0.38 1.22
C VAL A 88 1.55 -1.17 0.23
N GLN A 89 1.41 -2.50 0.16
CA GLN A 89 2.07 -3.33 -0.83
C GLN A 89 1.82 -2.83 -2.25
N ASN A 90 0.55 -2.64 -2.62
CA ASN A 90 0.18 -2.21 -3.96
C ASN A 90 0.85 -0.87 -4.34
N LEU A 91 0.85 0.12 -3.44
CA LEU A 91 1.48 1.42 -3.69
C LEU A 91 3.02 1.33 -3.81
N LEU A 92 3.66 0.53 -2.97
CA LEU A 92 5.10 0.32 -3.02
C LEU A 92 5.53 -0.42 -4.30
N GLU A 93 4.80 -1.46 -4.71
CA GLU A 93 5.08 -2.21 -5.95
C GLU A 93 4.87 -1.33 -7.19
N GLN A 94 3.83 -0.49 -7.21
CA GLN A 94 3.66 0.53 -8.26
C GLN A 94 4.81 1.55 -8.31
N SER A 95 5.49 1.76 -7.18
CA SER A 95 6.66 2.65 -7.08
C SER A 95 7.98 1.95 -7.42
N GLY A 96 7.94 0.67 -7.83
CA GLY A 96 9.11 -0.11 -8.24
C GLY A 96 9.85 -0.80 -7.10
N CYS A 97 9.23 -0.94 -5.91
CA CYS A 97 9.75 -1.76 -4.82
C CYS A 97 9.44 -3.24 -5.01
N THR A 98 10.24 -4.09 -4.40
CA THR A 98 9.87 -5.48 -4.08
C THR A 98 9.27 -5.52 -2.68
N VAL A 99 8.05 -6.06 -2.54
CA VAL A 99 7.40 -6.17 -1.24
C VAL A 99 7.29 -7.63 -0.81
N ILE A 100 7.70 -7.92 0.41
CA ILE A 100 7.55 -9.20 1.07
C ILE A 100 6.52 -9.03 2.18
N LEU A 101 5.36 -9.67 2.05
CA LEU A 101 4.36 -9.72 3.11
C LEU A 101 4.70 -10.85 4.08
N THR A 102 4.56 -10.62 5.38
CA THR A 102 4.64 -11.72 6.36
C THR A 102 3.46 -12.67 6.25
N ARG A 103 2.27 -12.15 5.95
CA ARG A 103 1.08 -12.92 5.57
C ARG A 103 0.25 -12.15 4.54
N SER A 104 -0.43 -12.87 3.66
CA SER A 104 -1.30 -12.32 2.61
C SER A 104 -2.76 -12.74 2.74
N ASP A 105 -3.08 -13.52 3.77
CA ASP A 105 -4.43 -13.98 4.10
C ASP A 105 -4.75 -13.74 5.60
N GLU A 106 -5.91 -14.21 6.06
CA GLU A 106 -6.40 -14.03 7.42
C GLU A 106 -5.60 -14.79 8.49
N ASN A 107 -4.80 -15.80 8.08
CA ASN A 107 -4.16 -16.70 9.03
C ASN A 107 -2.86 -16.13 9.58
N ALA A 108 -2.57 -16.45 10.85
CA ALA A 108 -1.26 -16.27 11.44
C ALA A 108 -0.28 -17.33 10.90
N ILE A 109 1.01 -17.03 10.90
CA ILE A 109 2.06 -17.85 10.27
C ILE A 109 2.81 -18.75 11.28
N TYR A 110 2.07 -19.37 12.20
CA TYR A 110 2.65 -20.26 13.20
C TYR A 110 2.94 -21.65 12.64
N ASP A 111 3.88 -22.37 13.28
CA ASP A 111 4.26 -23.74 12.89
C ASP A 111 3.14 -24.74 13.22
N VAL A 112 3.02 -25.77 12.40
CA VAL A 112 1.94 -26.78 12.46
C VAL A 112 1.90 -27.59 13.77
N ASP A 113 3.00 -27.69 14.49
CA ASP A 113 3.12 -28.34 15.80
C ASP A 113 2.71 -27.47 16.98
N SER A 114 2.31 -26.23 16.73
CA SER A 114 1.82 -25.31 17.73
C SER A 114 0.38 -25.64 18.15
N ASN A 115 0.21 -26.32 19.28
CA ASN A 115 -1.09 -26.88 19.67
C ASN A 115 -1.96 -25.93 20.53
N THR A 116 -1.34 -24.98 21.25
CA THR A 116 -2.07 -24.03 22.11
C THR A 116 -2.02 -22.62 21.51
N LEU A 117 -3.00 -21.76 21.83
CA LEU A 117 -2.99 -20.37 21.39
C LEU A 117 -1.69 -19.64 21.77
N LYS A 118 -1.17 -19.91 22.99
CA LYS A 118 0.11 -19.33 23.43
C LYS A 118 1.28 -19.80 22.56
N GLN A 119 1.36 -21.09 22.21
CA GLN A 119 2.40 -21.62 21.32
C GLN A 119 2.26 -21.00 19.92
N LYS A 120 1.04 -20.92 19.38
CA LYS A 120 0.78 -20.30 18.08
C LYS A 120 1.24 -18.84 18.05
N LYS A 121 0.90 -18.03 19.07
CA LYS A 121 1.37 -16.63 19.16
C LYS A 121 2.90 -16.52 19.21
N ILE A 122 3.56 -17.38 19.99
CA ILE A 122 5.03 -17.38 20.10
C ILE A 122 5.67 -17.79 18.78
N SER A 123 5.16 -18.83 18.13
CA SER A 123 5.65 -19.30 16.84
C SER A 123 5.43 -18.24 15.75
N ASP A 124 4.22 -17.69 15.67
CA ASP A 124 3.87 -16.64 14.71
C ASP A 124 4.83 -15.44 14.77
N ILE A 125 5.03 -14.87 15.97
CA ILE A 125 5.93 -13.71 16.11
C ILE A 125 7.40 -14.05 15.80
N ARG A 126 7.85 -15.29 16.06
CA ARG A 126 9.19 -15.76 15.68
C ARG A 126 9.34 -15.90 14.17
N ASN A 127 8.30 -16.42 13.50
CA ASN A 127 8.30 -16.57 12.05
C ASN A 127 8.30 -15.22 11.34
N ARG A 128 7.60 -14.20 11.87
CA ARG A 128 7.67 -12.82 11.37
C ARG A 128 9.08 -12.26 11.47
N VAL A 129 9.74 -12.41 12.61
CA VAL A 129 11.15 -12.01 12.80
C VAL A 129 12.07 -12.74 11.84
N LYS A 130 11.87 -14.05 11.68
CA LYS A 130 12.64 -14.88 10.74
C LYS A 130 12.50 -14.37 9.30
N ILE A 131 11.28 -14.08 8.82
CA ILE A 131 11.05 -13.49 7.50
C ILE A 131 11.82 -12.17 7.39
N GLY A 132 11.74 -11.27 8.38
CA GLY A 132 12.46 -10.01 8.38
C GLY A 132 13.97 -10.19 8.22
N ASN A 133 14.57 -11.10 8.97
CA ASN A 133 16.02 -11.27 9.02
C ASN A 133 16.57 -12.07 7.82
N GLU A 134 15.79 -13.00 7.25
CA GLU A 134 16.21 -13.83 6.11
C GLU A 134 15.88 -13.21 4.75
N SER A 135 15.06 -12.16 4.70
CA SER A 135 14.55 -11.56 3.46
C SER A 135 15.57 -10.74 2.67
N SER A 136 16.71 -10.35 3.26
CA SER A 136 17.64 -9.36 2.71
C SER A 136 16.96 -8.02 2.36
N ALA A 137 15.88 -7.67 3.03
CA ALA A 137 15.14 -6.44 2.81
C ALA A 137 15.87 -5.21 3.39
N ASP A 138 15.57 -4.04 2.82
CA ASP A 138 16.14 -2.76 3.27
C ASP A 138 15.50 -2.29 4.58
N ILE A 139 14.20 -2.53 4.76
CA ILE A 139 13.41 -2.11 5.93
C ILE A 139 12.29 -3.10 6.25
N PHE A 140 11.82 -3.04 7.50
CA PHE A 140 10.67 -3.80 8.01
C PHE A 140 9.65 -2.84 8.62
N VAL A 141 8.41 -2.89 8.17
CA VAL A 141 7.31 -2.08 8.70
C VAL A 141 6.17 -2.99 9.13
N SER A 142 5.83 -2.94 10.42
CA SER A 142 4.74 -3.72 11.01
C SER A 142 3.51 -2.83 11.21
N ILE A 143 2.37 -3.26 10.69
CA ILE A 143 1.10 -2.53 10.72
C ILE A 143 0.22 -3.10 11.83
N HIS A 144 -0.20 -2.24 12.73
CA HIS A 144 -1.00 -2.55 13.90
C HIS A 144 -2.12 -1.53 14.16
N LEU A 145 -3.03 -1.87 15.06
CA LEU A 145 -4.03 -0.97 15.63
C LEU A 145 -3.98 -1.02 17.16
N ASN A 146 -4.12 0.12 17.77
CA ASN A 146 -4.11 0.24 19.21
C ASN A 146 -5.52 0.00 19.81
N LYS A 147 -5.56 -0.43 21.07
CA LYS A 147 -6.77 -0.47 21.90
C LYS A 147 -6.41 -0.20 23.36
N ILE A 148 -7.05 0.79 23.95
CA ILE A 148 -6.91 1.14 25.37
C ILE A 148 -8.28 1.37 25.99
N PRO A 149 -8.45 1.30 27.32
CA PRO A 149 -9.75 1.49 27.97
C PRO A 149 -10.39 2.86 27.70
N GLN A 150 -9.58 3.90 27.47
CA GLN A 150 -10.04 5.27 27.28
C GLN A 150 -10.41 5.50 25.82
N GLN A 151 -11.70 5.69 25.55
CA GLN A 151 -12.24 5.84 24.20
C GLN A 151 -11.96 7.19 23.52
N GLN A 152 -11.51 8.20 24.25
CA GLN A 152 -11.20 9.53 23.70
C GLN A 152 -9.89 9.59 22.91
N TYR A 153 -9.02 8.60 23.06
CA TYR A 153 -7.75 8.56 22.32
C TYR A 153 -7.97 8.15 20.87
N TYR A 154 -7.23 8.78 19.98
CA TYR A 154 -7.26 8.56 18.53
C TYR A 154 -5.91 8.89 17.90
N GLY A 155 -5.76 8.61 16.60
CA GLY A 155 -4.60 8.94 15.81
C GLY A 155 -3.55 7.83 15.78
N TRP A 156 -2.58 8.00 14.93
CA TRP A 156 -1.52 7.06 14.61
C TRP A 156 -0.25 7.36 15.41
N GLN A 157 0.58 6.34 15.61
CA GLN A 157 1.86 6.48 16.27
C GLN A 157 2.87 5.44 15.79
N CYS A 158 4.09 5.88 15.47
CA CYS A 158 5.17 5.00 15.09
C CYS A 158 6.10 4.71 16.26
N PHE A 159 6.58 3.46 16.32
CA PHE A 159 7.52 3.00 17.33
C PHE A 159 8.78 2.43 16.68
N TYR A 160 9.92 2.55 17.35
CA TYR A 160 11.22 2.08 16.90
C TYR A 160 12.10 1.58 18.03
N LYS A 161 13.14 0.80 17.69
CA LYS A 161 14.12 0.28 18.64
C LYS A 161 15.00 1.40 19.20
N GLU A 162 15.10 1.50 20.52
CA GLU A 162 16.03 2.42 21.18
C GLU A 162 17.47 2.14 20.74
N GLY A 163 18.25 3.19 20.49
CA GLY A 163 19.66 3.10 20.05
C GLY A 163 19.86 2.73 18.59
N ASN A 164 18.79 2.45 17.81
CA ASN A 164 18.90 2.21 16.37
C ASN A 164 18.53 3.47 15.58
N GLU A 165 19.55 4.17 15.07
CA GLU A 165 19.39 5.45 14.37
C GLU A 165 18.60 5.31 13.04
N GLN A 166 18.77 4.20 12.31
CA GLN A 166 18.06 3.97 11.05
C GLN A 166 16.57 3.68 11.30
N SER A 167 16.24 2.89 12.33
CA SER A 167 14.85 2.67 12.76
C SER A 167 14.20 3.97 13.24
N ASN A 168 14.95 4.82 13.95
CA ASN A 168 14.48 6.16 14.37
C ASN A 168 14.12 7.03 13.15
N LYS A 169 15.02 7.10 12.15
CA LYS A 169 14.75 7.86 10.90
C LYS A 169 13.53 7.33 10.17
N LEU A 170 13.41 6.00 10.03
CA LEU A 170 12.26 5.36 9.40
C LEU A 170 10.96 5.73 10.12
N ALA A 171 10.89 5.51 11.43
CA ALA A 171 9.70 5.78 12.23
C ALA A 171 9.30 7.27 12.19
N LYS A 172 10.27 8.19 12.30
CA LYS A 172 10.01 9.63 12.19
C LYS A 172 9.47 10.01 10.81
N SER A 173 10.07 9.48 9.74
CA SER A 173 9.62 9.74 8.37
C SER A 173 8.17 9.27 8.16
N ILE A 174 7.83 8.06 8.61
CA ILE A 174 6.46 7.55 8.52
C ILE A 174 5.51 8.43 9.34
N GLN A 175 5.85 8.74 10.60
CA GLN A 175 5.03 9.58 11.48
C GLN A 175 4.74 10.95 10.88
N GLU A 176 5.76 11.63 10.33
CA GLU A 176 5.64 12.96 9.72
C GLU A 176 4.77 12.93 8.46
N ASN A 177 4.91 11.89 7.63
CA ASN A 177 4.12 11.77 6.42
C ASN A 177 2.66 11.41 6.73
N LEU A 178 2.40 10.54 7.70
CA LEU A 178 1.05 10.30 8.21
C LEU A 178 0.41 11.59 8.76
N ASN A 179 1.15 12.40 9.52
CA ASN A 179 0.66 13.68 10.03
C ASN A 179 0.28 14.65 8.89
N LYS A 180 0.96 14.58 7.74
CA LYS A 180 0.66 15.41 6.56
C LYS A 180 -0.53 14.85 5.75
N SER A 181 -0.57 13.53 5.52
CA SER A 181 -1.54 12.88 4.62
C SER A 181 -2.93 12.79 5.23
N MET A 182 -3.03 12.56 6.54
CA MET A 182 -4.30 12.27 7.20
C MET A 182 -5.18 13.49 7.47
N GLN A 183 -4.66 14.71 7.32
CA GLN A 183 -5.41 15.96 7.47
C GLN A 183 -6.22 16.05 8.79
N LYS A 184 -5.73 15.37 9.84
CA LYS A 184 -6.33 15.34 11.18
C LYS A 184 -5.25 15.72 12.18
N GLU A 185 -5.59 16.53 13.17
CA GLU A 185 -4.64 16.88 14.20
C GLU A 185 -4.17 15.64 14.97
N ASN A 186 -2.86 15.44 14.99
CA ASN A 186 -2.21 14.38 15.73
C ASN A 186 -0.86 14.88 16.26
N ASN A 187 -0.82 15.15 17.55
CA ASN A 187 0.37 15.69 18.24
C ASN A 187 1.36 14.58 18.67
N ARG A 188 1.13 13.32 18.24
CA ARG A 188 2.02 12.21 18.55
C ARG A 188 3.28 12.28 17.70
N VAL A 189 4.37 11.83 18.29
CA VAL A 189 5.68 11.71 17.65
C VAL A 189 6.13 10.26 17.66
N ALA A 190 7.06 9.91 16.76
CA ALA A 190 7.67 8.59 16.79
C ALA A 190 8.37 8.35 18.15
N MET A 191 8.12 7.20 18.77
CA MET A 191 8.60 6.87 20.11
C MET A 191 9.50 5.64 20.10
N LYS A 192 10.52 5.66 20.95
CA LYS A 192 11.34 4.49 21.22
C LYS A 192 10.56 3.50 22.11
N ILE A 193 10.74 2.20 21.82
CA ILE A 193 10.18 1.10 22.59
C ILE A 193 11.16 -0.08 22.63
N ASP A 194 11.17 -0.83 23.73
CA ASP A 194 12.13 -1.91 23.93
C ASP A 194 11.51 -3.23 24.41
N ASN A 195 10.21 -3.29 24.61
CA ASN A 195 9.51 -4.45 25.17
C ASN A 195 8.75 -5.29 24.13
N ILE A 196 8.78 -4.90 22.85
CA ILE A 196 8.13 -5.64 21.76
C ILE A 196 9.12 -6.58 21.06
N TYR A 197 8.74 -7.85 20.91
CA TYR A 197 9.62 -8.90 20.39
C TYR A 197 10.14 -8.59 18.98
N ILE A 198 9.29 -8.15 18.04
CA ILE A 198 9.69 -7.75 16.68
C ILE A 198 10.74 -6.64 16.73
N ILE A 199 10.49 -5.59 17.50
CA ILE A 199 11.42 -4.45 17.65
C ILE A 199 12.79 -4.88 18.19
N LYS A 200 12.81 -5.88 19.09
CA LYS A 200 14.06 -6.40 19.66
C LYS A 200 14.89 -7.22 18.69
N HIS A 201 14.22 -8.08 17.88
CA HIS A 201 14.88 -9.20 17.21
C HIS A 201 14.94 -9.04 15.67
N VAL A 202 14.20 -8.12 15.06
CA VAL A 202 14.43 -7.77 13.65
C VAL A 202 15.70 -6.91 13.58
N GLU A 203 16.64 -7.33 12.71
CA GLU A 203 17.99 -6.76 12.64
C GLU A 203 18.06 -5.56 11.68
N ILE A 204 17.20 -5.54 10.65
CA ILE A 204 17.10 -4.44 9.69
C ILE A 204 16.33 -3.25 10.30
N PRO A 205 16.42 -2.04 9.71
CA PRO A 205 15.66 -0.88 10.17
C PRO A 205 14.17 -1.18 10.27
N THR A 206 13.59 -1.02 11.46
CA THR A 206 12.24 -1.50 11.79
C THR A 206 11.39 -0.41 12.43
N SER A 207 10.14 -0.30 11.99
CA SER A 207 9.10 0.50 12.65
C SER A 207 7.82 -0.31 12.83
N ILE A 208 7.17 -0.15 13.99
CA ILE A 208 5.77 -0.53 14.19
C ILE A 208 4.92 0.72 14.02
N VAL A 209 3.84 0.61 13.27
CA VAL A 209 2.89 1.69 13.00
C VAL A 209 1.53 1.30 13.58
N GLU A 210 1.17 1.95 14.66
CA GLU A 210 -0.19 1.92 15.21
C GLU A 210 -1.04 2.90 14.40
N CYS A 211 -1.91 2.38 13.52
CA CYS A 211 -2.65 3.19 12.55
C CYS A 211 -3.87 3.92 13.13
N GLY A 212 -4.28 3.59 14.36
CA GLY A 212 -5.42 4.19 15.04
C GLY A 212 -5.89 3.35 16.22
N PHE A 213 -6.96 3.77 16.89
CA PHE A 213 -7.49 3.14 18.10
C PHE A 213 -8.85 2.48 17.85
N LEU A 214 -8.92 1.15 17.92
CA LEU A 214 -10.17 0.38 17.87
C LEU A 214 -11.09 0.64 19.08
N SER A 215 -10.57 1.21 20.15
CA SER A 215 -11.37 1.64 21.31
C SER A 215 -12.17 2.92 21.06
N ASN A 216 -11.83 3.71 20.06
CA ASN A 216 -12.54 4.94 19.71
C ASN A 216 -13.59 4.65 18.62
N PRO A 217 -14.91 4.79 18.89
CA PRO A 217 -15.96 4.41 17.95
C PRO A 217 -15.95 5.20 16.65
N GLU A 218 -15.53 6.47 16.67
CA GLU A 218 -15.44 7.29 15.46
C GLU A 218 -14.21 6.91 14.62
N GLU A 219 -13.08 6.59 15.27
CA GLU A 219 -11.89 6.13 14.56
C GLU A 219 -12.06 4.72 14.02
N GLU A 220 -12.74 3.83 14.74
CA GLU A 220 -13.12 2.50 14.23
C GLU A 220 -13.87 2.61 12.89
N LYS A 221 -14.89 3.47 12.80
CA LYS A 221 -15.61 3.70 11.54
C LYS A 221 -14.70 4.18 10.41
N GLN A 222 -13.76 5.08 10.73
CA GLN A 222 -12.76 5.56 9.77
C GLN A 222 -11.81 4.45 9.34
N LEU A 223 -11.32 3.62 10.28
CA LEU A 223 -10.45 2.48 9.98
C LEU A 223 -11.10 1.41 9.10
N LEU A 224 -12.44 1.35 9.07
CA LEU A 224 -13.21 0.48 8.17
C LEU A 224 -13.51 1.12 6.80
N ASP A 225 -13.33 2.44 6.67
CA ASP A 225 -13.55 3.17 5.41
C ASP A 225 -12.36 2.97 4.45
N ASP A 226 -12.68 2.55 3.22
CA ASP A 226 -11.66 2.24 2.21
C ASP A 226 -10.80 3.46 1.83
N ASN A 227 -11.40 4.65 1.74
CA ASN A 227 -10.67 5.88 1.43
C ASN A 227 -9.76 6.31 2.58
N TYR A 228 -10.18 6.08 3.82
CA TYR A 228 -9.33 6.35 4.98
C TYR A 228 -8.11 5.40 5.00
N GLN A 229 -8.32 4.10 4.74
CA GLN A 229 -7.23 3.13 4.61
C GLN A 229 -6.29 3.46 3.45
N ASN A 230 -6.82 3.94 2.32
CA ASN A 230 -5.99 4.40 1.19
C ASN A 230 -5.11 5.59 1.58
N ARG A 231 -5.63 6.54 2.36
CA ARG A 231 -4.82 7.66 2.88
C ARG A 231 -3.78 7.22 3.90
N LEU A 232 -4.09 6.23 4.76
CA LEU A 232 -3.11 5.65 5.69
C LEU A 232 -1.98 4.95 4.94
N ALA A 233 -2.30 4.26 3.83
CA ALA A 233 -1.33 3.52 3.05
C ALA A 233 -0.42 4.42 2.18
N TRP A 234 -0.93 5.57 1.77
CA TRP A 234 -0.20 6.59 0.99
C TRP A 234 0.85 7.33 1.82
#